data_a89ee31cf971c986142d70af8c5d9591
#
_entry.id   a89ee31cf971c986142d70af8c5d9591
#
_cell.length_a   1.000
_cell.length_b   1.000
_cell.length_c   1.000
_cell.angle_alpha   90.00
_cell.angle_beta   90.00
_cell.angle_gamma   90.00
#
_symmetry.space_group_name_H-M   'P 1'
#
loop_
_entity.id
_entity.type
_entity.pdbx_description
1 polymer ?
#
loop_
_entity_poly.entity_id
_entity_poly.type
_entity_poly.pdbx_seq_one_letter_code
_entity_poly.pdbx_strand_id
1 'polypeptide(L)'
;VIVSELKYLQTMDSWMNERTLPLIKEYMKARLVAGNASNLDQRLDDINFNFYSKYLQGQKEQRSMDKRGLGVINGTLGEAFGKLYVEKYFPAEAKAQMETYISYLKKGFEYHIANLDWMSAETKVKAQEKLSKFSVKIAYPDTWKDYSKLQLTAPADGGTYYANLQKVSE
;
A
#
# COMPACT_ATOMS: atom_id res chain seq x y z
N VAL A 1 -17.92 3.84 11.03
CA VAL A 1 -16.68 3.11 11.40
C VAL A 1 -17.06 1.65 11.64
N ILE A 2 -16.37 0.73 10.99
CA ILE A 2 -16.53 -0.71 11.18
C ILE A 2 -15.48 -1.15 12.20
N VAL A 3 -15.91 -1.81 13.28
CA VAL A 3 -15.02 -2.28 14.36
C VAL A 3 -15.18 -3.79 14.48
N SER A 4 -14.09 -4.54 14.31
CA SER A 4 -14.06 -6.00 14.47
C SER A 4 -13.90 -6.44 15.92
N GLU A 5 -13.17 -5.65 16.73
CA GLU A 5 -12.79 -6.01 18.11
C GLU A 5 -13.42 -5.03 19.13
N LEU A 6 -14.74 -5.10 19.28
CA LEU A 6 -15.49 -4.18 20.14
C LEU A 6 -15.03 -4.20 21.61
N LYS A 7 -14.78 -5.39 22.18
CA LYS A 7 -14.28 -5.53 23.56
C LYS A 7 -12.94 -4.83 23.77
N TYR A 8 -12.03 -4.93 22.81
CA TYR A 8 -10.75 -4.23 22.87
C TYR A 8 -10.93 -2.73 23.01
N LEU A 9 -11.75 -2.13 22.14
CA LEU A 9 -12.02 -0.69 22.20
C LEU A 9 -12.70 -0.25 23.50
N GLN A 10 -13.69 -1.01 23.98
CA GLN A 10 -14.38 -0.72 25.24
C GLN A 10 -13.45 -0.76 26.46
N THR A 11 -12.40 -1.58 26.42
CA THR A 11 -11.44 -1.69 27.53
C THR A 11 -10.23 -0.77 27.39
N MET A 12 -10.04 -0.14 26.24
CA MET A 12 -8.86 0.66 25.94
C MET A 12 -8.68 1.84 26.90
N ASP A 13 -9.76 2.54 27.24
CA ASP A 13 -9.74 3.66 28.18
C ASP A 13 -9.27 3.24 29.59
N SER A 14 -9.57 2.00 30.00
CA SER A 14 -9.14 1.48 31.29
C SER A 14 -7.61 1.31 31.39
N TRP A 15 -6.92 1.21 30.27
CA TRP A 15 -5.46 1.10 30.20
C TRP A 15 -4.77 2.47 30.13
N MET A 16 -5.48 3.53 29.77
CA MET A 16 -4.95 4.88 29.66
C MET A 16 -5.03 5.62 30.99
N ASN A 17 -4.11 5.31 31.90
CA ASN A 17 -4.05 5.94 33.21
C ASN A 17 -2.59 6.18 33.64
N GLU A 18 -2.36 6.97 34.70
CA GLU A 18 -1.02 7.34 35.17
C GLU A 18 -0.15 6.14 35.52
N ARG A 19 -0.73 5.07 36.05
CA ARG A 19 0.00 3.86 36.45
C ARG A 19 0.55 3.10 35.23
N THR A 20 -0.22 3.02 34.14
CA THR A 20 0.12 2.25 32.94
C THR A 20 0.84 3.09 31.90
N LEU A 21 0.74 4.42 31.97
CA LEU A 21 1.36 5.33 31.00
C LEU A 21 2.86 5.09 30.76
N PRO A 22 3.71 4.85 31.78
CA PRO A 22 5.12 4.53 31.55
C PRO A 22 5.32 3.26 30.72
N LEU A 23 4.56 2.21 31.02
CA LEU A 23 4.60 0.94 30.28
C LEU A 23 4.14 1.11 28.82
N ILE A 24 3.07 1.88 28.61
CA ILE A 24 2.57 2.19 27.26
C ILE A 24 3.64 2.93 26.46
N LYS A 25 4.31 3.92 27.05
CA LYS A 25 5.41 4.65 26.40
C LYS A 25 6.55 3.72 25.99
N GLU A 26 6.98 2.82 26.85
CA GLU A 26 8.03 1.85 26.50
C GLU A 26 7.57 0.85 25.42
N TYR A 27 6.33 0.39 25.50
CA TYR A 27 5.73 -0.43 24.44
C TYR A 27 5.70 0.30 23.10
N MET A 28 5.27 1.56 23.06
CA MET A 28 5.24 2.37 21.84
C MET A 28 6.65 2.59 21.26
N LYS A 29 7.66 2.86 22.10
CA LYS A 29 9.06 2.97 21.66
C LYS A 29 9.55 1.66 21.04
N ALA A 30 9.32 0.54 21.71
CA ALA A 30 9.70 -0.77 21.20
C ALA A 30 9.01 -1.08 19.86
N ARG A 31 7.71 -0.76 19.73
CA ARG A 31 6.94 -0.94 18.48
C ARG A 31 7.44 -0.03 17.37
N LEU A 32 7.81 1.21 17.69
CA LEU A 32 8.34 2.16 16.71
C LEU A 32 9.68 1.65 16.15
N VAL A 33 10.59 1.24 17.02
CA VAL A 33 11.89 0.68 16.59
C VAL A 33 11.69 -0.61 15.79
N ALA A 34 10.89 -1.54 16.28
CA ALA A 34 10.64 -2.81 15.59
C ALA A 34 9.99 -2.61 14.23
N GLY A 35 9.02 -1.70 14.13
CA GLY A 35 8.31 -1.38 12.87
C GLY A 35 9.18 -0.67 11.82
N ASN A 36 10.28 -0.07 12.25
CA ASN A 36 11.20 0.65 11.36
C ASN A 36 12.59 -0.01 11.27
N ALA A 37 12.78 -1.18 11.85
CA ALA A 37 14.10 -1.83 11.96
C ALA A 37 14.80 -1.99 10.60
N SER A 38 14.05 -2.31 9.53
CA SER A 38 14.59 -2.41 8.17
C SER A 38 15.01 -1.07 7.53
N ASN A 39 14.67 0.05 8.17
CA ASN A 39 14.97 1.41 7.72
C ASN A 39 16.02 2.09 8.61
N LEU A 40 16.57 1.37 9.58
CA LEU A 40 17.56 1.84 10.54
C LEU A 40 18.95 1.27 10.22
N ASP A 41 19.78 1.07 11.24
CA ASP A 41 21.11 0.50 11.03
C ASP A 41 21.07 -0.99 10.66
N GLN A 42 22.18 -1.49 10.09
CA GLN A 42 22.28 -2.88 9.62
C GLN A 42 22.03 -3.90 10.74
N ARG A 43 22.44 -3.62 11.96
CA ARG A 43 22.25 -4.53 13.10
C ARG A 43 20.75 -4.74 13.40
N LEU A 44 19.97 -3.67 13.38
CA LEU A 44 18.52 -3.74 13.60
C LEU A 44 17.79 -4.40 12.42
N ASP A 45 18.23 -4.13 11.19
CA ASP A 45 17.72 -4.81 9.99
C ASP A 45 17.99 -6.31 10.05
N ASP A 46 19.21 -6.74 10.43
CA ASP A 46 19.58 -8.15 10.55
C ASP A 46 18.77 -8.86 11.64
N ILE A 47 18.58 -8.24 12.80
CA ILE A 47 17.75 -8.80 13.88
C ILE A 47 16.31 -9.00 13.39
N ASN A 48 15.76 -7.99 12.74
CA ASN A 48 14.41 -8.03 12.20
C ASN A 48 14.27 -9.14 11.14
N PHE A 49 15.18 -9.19 10.18
CA PHE A 49 15.18 -10.22 9.14
C PHE A 49 15.32 -11.63 9.73
N ASN A 50 16.27 -11.84 10.64
CA ASN A 50 16.52 -13.16 11.21
C ASN A 50 15.31 -13.69 11.99
N PHE A 51 14.57 -12.84 12.67
CA PHE A 51 13.38 -13.26 13.40
C PHE A 51 12.15 -13.37 12.48
N TYR A 52 11.74 -12.30 11.85
CA TYR A 52 10.46 -12.27 11.11
C TYR A 52 10.51 -13.00 9.78
N SER A 53 11.57 -12.80 8.99
CA SER A 53 11.63 -13.39 7.65
C SER A 53 12.24 -14.79 7.68
N LYS A 54 13.37 -14.96 8.37
CA LYS A 54 14.08 -16.25 8.36
C LYS A 54 13.45 -17.27 9.30
N TYR A 55 13.25 -16.92 10.57
CA TYR A 55 12.74 -17.87 11.57
C TYR A 55 11.23 -18.13 11.40
N LEU A 56 10.41 -17.08 11.29
CA LEU A 56 8.94 -17.24 11.22
C LEU A 56 8.43 -17.61 9.81
N GLN A 57 9.06 -17.11 8.73
CA GLN A 57 8.58 -17.32 7.36
C GLN A 57 9.46 -18.27 6.54
N GLY A 58 10.60 -18.73 7.06
CA GLY A 58 11.49 -19.68 6.38
C GLY A 58 12.28 -19.07 5.21
N GLN A 59 12.35 -17.74 5.09
CA GLN A 59 13.15 -17.08 4.05
C GLN A 59 14.64 -17.31 4.31
N LYS A 60 15.37 -17.86 3.33
CA LYS A 60 16.78 -18.22 3.52
C LYS A 60 17.72 -17.03 3.52
N GLU A 61 17.50 -16.08 2.62
CA GLU A 61 18.39 -14.95 2.36
C GLU A 61 17.60 -13.65 2.22
N GLN A 62 18.22 -12.53 2.65
CA GLN A 62 17.67 -11.20 2.44
C GLN A 62 17.74 -10.82 0.96
N ARG A 63 16.76 -10.06 0.49
CA ARG A 63 16.79 -9.48 -0.85
C ARG A 63 17.99 -8.53 -1.00
N SER A 64 18.58 -8.49 -2.20
CA SER A 64 19.62 -7.52 -2.52
C SER A 64 19.17 -6.08 -2.26
N MET A 65 20.10 -5.20 -1.94
CA MET A 65 19.83 -3.79 -1.65
C MET A 65 19.09 -3.10 -2.80
N ASP A 66 19.45 -3.40 -4.05
CA ASP A 66 18.78 -2.84 -5.24
C ASP A 66 17.29 -3.20 -5.29
N LYS A 67 16.95 -4.47 -5.04
CA LYS A 67 15.55 -4.91 -5.00
C LYS A 67 14.77 -4.31 -3.83
N ARG A 68 15.43 -4.13 -2.69
CA ARG A 68 14.85 -3.48 -1.52
C ARG A 68 14.61 -1.99 -1.79
N GLY A 69 15.61 -1.30 -2.34
CA GLY A 69 15.53 0.11 -2.73
C GLY A 69 14.43 0.36 -3.76
N LEU A 70 14.33 -0.49 -4.77
CA LEU A 70 13.23 -0.42 -5.74
C LEU A 70 11.86 -0.61 -5.08
N GLY A 71 11.75 -1.53 -4.12
CA GLY A 71 10.53 -1.73 -3.33
C GLY A 71 10.13 -0.48 -2.56
N VAL A 72 11.09 0.20 -1.94
CA VAL A 72 10.85 1.46 -1.22
C VAL A 72 10.41 2.57 -2.17
N ILE A 73 11.08 2.77 -3.31
CA ILE A 73 10.68 3.76 -4.31
C ILE A 73 9.26 3.51 -4.79
N ASN A 74 8.93 2.26 -5.13
CA ASN A 74 7.57 1.90 -5.55
C ASN A 74 6.52 2.15 -4.46
N GLY A 75 6.85 1.92 -3.20
CA GLY A 75 5.94 2.12 -2.07
C GLY A 75 5.77 3.58 -1.65
N THR A 76 6.69 4.46 -2.02
CA THR A 76 6.72 5.87 -1.56
C THR A 76 6.52 6.86 -2.72
N LEU A 77 7.35 6.77 -3.74
CA LEU A 77 7.38 7.66 -4.91
C LEU A 77 6.90 6.93 -6.19
N GLY A 78 6.01 5.95 -6.03
CA GLY A 78 5.60 5.04 -7.09
C GLY A 78 5.06 5.75 -8.33
N GLU A 79 4.28 6.82 -8.19
CA GLU A 79 3.78 7.57 -9.35
C GLU A 79 4.87 8.38 -10.05
N ALA A 80 5.80 9.00 -9.31
CA ALA A 80 6.92 9.71 -9.92
C ALA A 80 7.82 8.75 -10.72
N PHE A 81 8.13 7.60 -10.14
CA PHE A 81 8.91 6.56 -10.81
C PHE A 81 8.11 5.92 -11.97
N GLY A 82 6.83 5.68 -11.75
CA GLY A 82 5.90 5.15 -12.76
C GLY A 82 5.80 6.05 -13.99
N LYS A 83 5.82 7.36 -13.80
CA LYS A 83 5.81 8.33 -14.91
C LYS A 83 7.03 8.12 -15.84
N LEU A 84 8.24 8.01 -15.28
CA LEU A 84 9.46 7.73 -16.04
C LEU A 84 9.39 6.39 -16.79
N TYR A 85 8.81 5.36 -16.13
CA TYR A 85 8.61 4.06 -16.75
C TYR A 85 7.64 4.14 -17.93
N VAL A 86 6.51 4.81 -17.74
CA VAL A 86 5.47 4.96 -18.76
C VAL A 86 6.01 5.73 -19.98
N GLU A 87 6.72 6.83 -19.76
CA GLU A 87 7.34 7.61 -20.84
C GLU A 87 8.27 6.77 -21.71
N LYS A 88 8.94 5.77 -21.13
CA LYS A 88 9.92 4.94 -21.84
C LYS A 88 9.35 3.65 -22.43
N TYR A 89 8.40 3.01 -21.74
CA TYR A 89 8.04 1.62 -22.02
C TYR A 89 6.55 1.39 -22.27
N PHE A 90 5.68 2.38 -22.04
CA PHE A 90 4.25 2.17 -22.13
C PHE A 90 3.59 3.20 -23.06
N PRO A 91 3.44 2.90 -24.37
CA PRO A 91 2.84 3.82 -25.33
C PRO A 91 1.35 4.08 -25.05
N ALA A 92 0.88 5.28 -25.37
CA ALA A 92 -0.53 5.68 -25.16
C ALA A 92 -1.54 4.75 -25.86
N GLU A 93 -1.16 4.18 -27.00
CA GLU A 93 -1.97 3.20 -27.72
C GLU A 93 -2.27 1.95 -26.89
N ALA A 94 -1.31 1.49 -26.08
CA ALA A 94 -1.50 0.33 -25.21
C ALA A 94 -2.57 0.62 -24.13
N LYS A 95 -2.61 1.84 -23.57
CA LYS A 95 -3.67 2.27 -22.64
C LYS A 95 -5.05 2.23 -23.34
N ALA A 96 -5.16 2.82 -24.53
CA ALA A 96 -6.41 2.85 -25.29
C ALA A 96 -6.91 1.45 -25.65
N GLN A 97 -6.00 0.53 -26.02
CA GLN A 97 -6.34 -0.87 -26.28
C GLN A 97 -6.87 -1.57 -25.02
N MET A 98 -6.24 -1.35 -23.87
CA MET A 98 -6.69 -1.91 -22.59
C MET A 98 -8.06 -1.35 -22.17
N GLU A 99 -8.30 -0.06 -22.36
CA GLU A 99 -9.60 0.55 -22.10
C GLU A 99 -10.69 -0.07 -22.96
N THR A 100 -10.41 -0.28 -24.25
CA THR A 100 -11.28 -0.98 -25.18
C THR A 100 -11.56 -2.41 -24.72
N TYR A 101 -10.52 -3.15 -24.33
CA TYR A 101 -10.65 -4.52 -23.82
C TYR A 101 -11.54 -4.58 -22.58
N ILE A 102 -11.34 -3.68 -21.61
CA ILE A 102 -12.18 -3.61 -20.40
C ILE A 102 -13.64 -3.25 -20.75
N SER A 103 -13.86 -2.41 -21.76
CA SER A 103 -15.23 -2.11 -22.20
C SER A 103 -15.96 -3.36 -22.70
N TYR A 104 -15.29 -4.23 -23.43
CA TYR A 104 -15.85 -5.52 -23.86
C TYR A 104 -16.07 -6.48 -22.70
N LEU A 105 -15.14 -6.52 -21.72
CA LEU A 105 -15.36 -7.31 -20.51
C LEU A 105 -16.61 -6.85 -19.74
N LYS A 106 -16.81 -5.56 -19.60
CA LYS A 106 -18.03 -5.02 -18.95
C LYS A 106 -19.30 -5.45 -19.68
N LYS A 107 -19.33 -5.33 -21.03
CA LYS A 107 -20.45 -5.83 -21.82
C LYS A 107 -20.69 -7.33 -21.66
N GLY A 108 -19.62 -8.12 -21.57
CA GLY A 108 -19.69 -9.55 -21.26
C GLY A 108 -20.33 -9.81 -19.90
N PHE A 109 -19.95 -9.06 -18.86
CA PHE A 109 -20.57 -9.16 -17.54
C PHE A 109 -22.04 -8.74 -17.56
N GLU A 110 -22.39 -7.66 -18.26
CA GLU A 110 -23.80 -7.23 -18.45
C GLU A 110 -24.64 -8.35 -19.05
N TYR A 111 -24.15 -8.96 -20.12
CA TYR A 111 -24.81 -10.07 -20.78
C TYR A 111 -24.96 -11.30 -19.85
N HIS A 112 -23.90 -11.69 -19.17
CA HIS A 112 -23.94 -12.83 -18.27
C HIS A 112 -24.91 -12.60 -17.10
N ILE A 113 -24.86 -11.45 -16.42
CA ILE A 113 -25.77 -11.12 -15.32
C ILE A 113 -27.23 -11.19 -15.79
N ALA A 114 -27.54 -10.67 -16.97
CA ALA A 114 -28.89 -10.69 -17.53
C ALA A 114 -29.40 -12.12 -17.74
N ASN A 115 -28.54 -13.05 -18.16
CA ASN A 115 -28.90 -14.41 -18.58
C ASN A 115 -28.66 -15.49 -17.50
N LEU A 116 -28.21 -15.14 -16.27
CA LEU A 116 -28.08 -16.11 -15.19
C LEU A 116 -29.45 -16.67 -14.77
N ASP A 117 -29.59 -17.97 -14.74
CA ASP A 117 -30.84 -18.67 -14.38
C ASP A 117 -31.04 -18.79 -12.86
N TRP A 118 -29.96 -18.86 -12.08
CA TRP A 118 -29.99 -18.99 -10.63
C TRP A 118 -30.20 -17.66 -9.88
N MET A 119 -30.09 -16.52 -10.55
CA MET A 119 -30.21 -15.19 -9.93
C MET A 119 -31.62 -14.63 -10.09
N SER A 120 -32.25 -14.17 -9.00
CA SER A 120 -33.55 -13.52 -9.06
C SER A 120 -33.54 -12.23 -9.86
N ALA A 121 -34.69 -11.85 -10.43
CA ALA A 121 -34.82 -10.62 -11.21
C ALA A 121 -34.39 -9.36 -10.40
N GLU A 122 -34.78 -9.25 -9.15
CA GLU A 122 -34.39 -8.16 -8.26
C GLU A 122 -32.87 -8.12 -8.06
N THR A 123 -32.23 -9.27 -7.83
CA THR A 123 -30.78 -9.37 -7.66
C THR A 123 -30.04 -9.01 -8.94
N LYS A 124 -30.56 -9.40 -10.11
CA LYS A 124 -30.00 -8.98 -11.41
C LYS A 124 -29.95 -7.46 -11.55
N VAL A 125 -31.05 -6.77 -11.22
CA VAL A 125 -31.10 -5.29 -11.25
C VAL A 125 -30.02 -4.67 -10.35
N LYS A 126 -29.87 -5.15 -9.11
CA LYS A 126 -28.84 -4.69 -8.18
C LYS A 126 -27.42 -4.99 -8.69
N ALA A 127 -27.22 -6.15 -9.31
CA ALA A 127 -25.93 -6.51 -9.90
C ALA A 127 -25.56 -5.64 -11.10
N GLN A 128 -26.52 -5.33 -11.97
CA GLN A 128 -26.33 -4.40 -13.09
C GLN A 128 -26.05 -2.97 -12.58
N GLU A 129 -26.76 -2.49 -11.56
CA GLU A 129 -26.49 -1.22 -10.93
C GLU A 129 -25.06 -1.17 -10.34
N LYS A 130 -24.62 -2.22 -9.65
CA LYS A 130 -23.25 -2.33 -9.14
C LYS A 130 -22.22 -2.29 -10.29
N LEU A 131 -22.46 -3.00 -11.37
CA LEU A 131 -21.58 -3.03 -12.55
C LEU A 131 -21.51 -1.64 -13.22
N SER A 132 -22.62 -0.90 -13.31
CA SER A 132 -22.63 0.45 -13.90
C SER A 132 -21.76 1.44 -13.09
N LYS A 133 -21.69 1.25 -11.77
CA LYS A 133 -20.87 2.09 -10.86
C LYS A 133 -19.42 1.63 -10.76
N PHE A 134 -19.03 0.59 -11.47
CA PHE A 134 -17.67 0.05 -11.42
C PHE A 134 -16.69 1.00 -12.09
N SER A 135 -15.80 1.57 -11.31
CA SER A 135 -14.70 2.41 -11.80
C SER A 135 -13.49 1.57 -12.19
N VAL A 136 -12.83 1.95 -13.26
CA VAL A 136 -11.68 1.23 -13.80
C VAL A 136 -10.44 2.09 -13.67
N LYS A 137 -9.35 1.48 -13.19
CA LYS A 137 -8.01 2.08 -13.14
C LYS A 137 -7.08 1.22 -13.97
N ILE A 138 -6.58 1.76 -15.08
CA ILE A 138 -5.74 1.03 -16.04
C ILE A 138 -4.44 1.78 -16.27
N ALA A 139 -3.36 1.01 -16.28
CA ALA A 139 -2.02 1.46 -16.62
C ALA A 139 -1.49 2.57 -15.69
N TYR A 140 -1.86 3.80 -15.92
CA TYR A 140 -1.38 4.97 -15.18
C TYR A 140 -2.51 6.01 -15.02
N PRO A 141 -2.43 6.88 -13.99
CA PRO A 141 -3.47 7.87 -13.73
C PRO A 141 -3.49 8.94 -14.83
N ASP A 142 -4.67 9.53 -15.09
CA ASP A 142 -4.81 10.64 -16.04
C ASP A 142 -4.14 11.92 -15.53
N THR A 143 -4.08 12.07 -14.19
CA THR A 143 -3.36 13.17 -13.53
C THR A 143 -2.37 12.57 -12.54
N TRP A 144 -1.10 12.84 -12.74
CA TRP A 144 -0.01 12.39 -11.86
C TRP A 144 0.01 13.17 -10.56
N LYS A 145 0.38 12.49 -9.47
CA LYS A 145 0.60 13.15 -8.17
C LYS A 145 1.73 14.19 -8.31
N ASP A 146 1.49 15.39 -7.77
CA ASP A 146 2.47 16.45 -7.74
C ASP A 146 3.42 16.29 -6.54
N TYR A 147 4.70 16.10 -6.82
CA TYR A 147 5.78 16.01 -5.83
C TYR A 147 6.62 17.27 -5.72
N SER A 148 6.23 18.40 -6.34
CA SER A 148 7.02 19.65 -6.39
C SER A 148 7.33 20.24 -5.02
N LYS A 149 6.48 19.95 -4.02
CA LYS A 149 6.65 20.40 -2.64
C LYS A 149 7.49 19.46 -1.78
N LEU A 150 7.81 18.26 -2.27
CA LEU A 150 8.58 17.30 -1.50
C LEU A 150 10.06 17.71 -1.45
N GLN A 151 10.55 17.92 -0.23
CA GLN A 151 11.96 18.26 0.00
C GLN A 151 12.64 17.14 0.78
N LEU A 152 13.45 16.36 0.10
CA LEU A 152 14.32 15.36 0.72
C LEU A 152 15.65 15.97 1.11
N THR A 153 16.22 15.51 2.21
CA THR A 153 17.52 16.01 2.72
C THR A 153 18.59 14.96 2.42
N ALA A 154 19.65 15.37 1.74
CA ALA A 154 20.77 14.46 1.46
C ALA A 154 21.53 14.08 2.75
N PRO A 155 22.20 12.92 2.79
CA PRO A 155 23.01 12.53 3.95
C PRO A 155 24.12 13.52 4.28
N ALA A 156 24.72 14.16 3.26
CA ALA A 156 25.74 15.20 3.43
C ALA A 156 25.22 16.44 4.17
N ASP A 157 23.91 16.69 4.11
CA ASP A 157 23.22 17.80 4.76
C ASP A 157 22.53 17.37 6.07
N GLY A 158 22.92 16.25 6.63
CA GLY A 158 22.38 15.69 7.87
C GLY A 158 21.05 14.96 7.73
N GLY A 159 20.61 14.67 6.49
CA GLY A 159 19.41 13.89 6.23
C GLY A 159 19.58 12.43 6.62
N THR A 160 18.51 11.83 7.17
CA THR A 160 18.46 10.39 7.43
C THR A 160 17.42 9.72 6.53
N TYR A 161 17.65 8.44 6.26
CA TYR A 161 16.70 7.65 5.46
C TYR A 161 15.30 7.64 6.11
N TYR A 162 15.26 7.42 7.42
CA TYR A 162 14.01 7.42 8.17
C TYR A 162 13.26 8.77 8.09
N ALA A 163 13.96 9.90 8.29
CA ALA A 163 13.34 11.22 8.20
C ALA A 163 12.79 11.52 6.80
N ASN A 164 13.49 11.08 5.76
CA ASN A 164 13.00 11.21 4.38
C ASN A 164 11.78 10.35 4.11
N LEU A 165 11.70 9.13 4.65
CA LEU A 165 10.49 8.31 4.56
C LEU A 165 9.28 8.97 5.23
N GLN A 166 9.46 9.63 6.37
CA GLN A 166 8.38 10.38 7.02
C GLN A 166 7.85 11.51 6.12
N LYS A 167 8.75 12.31 5.52
CA LYS A 167 8.37 13.39 4.60
C LYS A 167 7.59 12.91 3.37
N VAL A 168 7.87 11.72 2.87
CA VAL A 168 7.15 11.17 1.72
C VAL A 168 5.76 10.66 2.11
N SER A 169 5.54 10.31 3.38
CA SER A 169 4.26 9.79 3.88
C SER A 169 3.27 10.89 4.30
N GLU A 170 3.72 12.14 4.43
CA GLU A 170 2.88 13.33 4.66
C GLU A 170 2.23 13.80 3.35
#